data_c96014e625d4309eb5fcd7537ff940cb
#
_entry.id   c96014e625d4309eb5fcd7537ff940cb
#
_cell.length_a   1.000
_cell.length_b   1.000
_cell.length_c   1.000
_cell.angle_alpha   90.00
_cell.angle_beta   90.00
_cell.angle_gamma   90.00
#
_symmetry.space_group_name_H-M   'P 1'
#
loop_
_entity.id
_entity.type
_entity.pdbx_description
1 polymer ?
#
loop_
_entity_poly.entity_id
_entity_poly.type
_entity_poly.pdbx_seq_one_letter_code
_entity_poly.pdbx_strand_id
1 'polypeptide(L)'
;MPPLALSTCWHADRTNDGASLLRQVTELGFSHTELSHNTRFSLWPGILAGHRLPQAPKIDVLHNFCPVPVELLRPHPNAYEFSDSRPAARRLAERHSIATLEAAASVGARFVVLHLGSAGPRNLTEPLESLAAAGQIGSRAYVRQKLSAIQAWEKAFEESWPRVEEILLRLGQRAQSLGLRLGLECREDPREIPPDDFWDRILSRLPAPTFGYWHDFGHAAAKHELGLLDHAQHLRRLAPRLIGVHLHDYSVQEGDHLPLGQGSIPFAQLLPLIPSQTHVSLELSPAVSADEVRASLLWWNQNQPARS
;
A
#
# COMPACT_ATOMS: atom_id res chain seq x y z
N MET A 1 -2.47 -13.54 14.66
CA MET A 1 -2.19 -12.85 13.38
C MET A 1 -1.69 -13.86 12.36
N PRO A 2 -1.92 -13.69 11.04
CA PRO A 2 -1.24 -14.43 9.98
C PRO A 2 0.29 -14.27 10.09
N PRO A 3 1.09 -15.14 9.44
CA PRO A 3 2.52 -14.92 9.33
C PRO A 3 2.83 -13.57 8.67
N LEU A 4 3.91 -12.92 9.11
CA LEU A 4 4.40 -11.70 8.47
C LEU A 4 4.95 -12.05 7.08
N ALA A 5 4.47 -11.38 6.05
CA ALA A 5 5.03 -11.45 4.71
C ALA A 5 6.13 -10.40 4.53
N LEU A 6 7.13 -10.67 3.70
CA LEU A 6 8.10 -9.67 3.26
C LEU A 6 7.71 -9.16 1.87
N SER A 7 7.56 -7.84 1.71
CA SER A 7 7.39 -7.24 0.39
C SER A 7 8.72 -7.25 -0.37
N THR A 8 8.66 -7.64 -1.64
CA THR A 8 9.85 -7.67 -2.51
C THR A 8 10.33 -6.28 -2.93
N CYS A 9 9.63 -5.20 -2.54
CA CYS A 9 10.09 -3.82 -2.76
C CYS A 9 11.52 -3.61 -2.25
N TRP A 10 11.88 -4.28 -1.15
CA TRP A 10 13.19 -4.22 -0.56
C TRP A 10 14.33 -4.69 -1.48
N HIS A 11 14.11 -5.68 -2.35
CA HIS A 11 15.22 -6.31 -3.10
C HIS A 11 14.94 -6.66 -4.57
N ALA A 12 13.73 -6.44 -5.09
CA ALA A 12 13.39 -6.80 -6.47
C ALA A 12 14.28 -6.09 -7.50
N ASP A 13 14.69 -4.87 -7.24
CA ASP A 13 15.57 -4.10 -8.14
C ASP A 13 17.01 -4.60 -8.19
N ARG A 14 17.45 -5.34 -7.16
CA ARG A 14 18.80 -5.91 -7.04
C ARG A 14 18.88 -7.35 -7.51
N THR A 15 17.76 -7.96 -7.86
CA THR A 15 17.67 -9.38 -8.24
C THR A 15 17.40 -9.49 -9.74
N ASN A 16 18.14 -10.40 -10.40
CA ASN A 16 18.02 -10.62 -11.84
C ASN A 16 17.34 -11.97 -12.19
N ASP A 17 16.96 -12.75 -11.18
CA ASP A 17 16.28 -14.04 -11.33
C ASP A 17 15.15 -14.19 -10.31
N GLY A 18 13.96 -14.53 -10.81
CA GLY A 18 12.77 -14.62 -9.97
C GLY A 18 12.78 -15.77 -8.95
N ALA A 19 13.45 -16.88 -9.25
CA ALA A 19 13.60 -17.96 -8.26
C ALA A 19 14.55 -17.54 -7.12
N SER A 20 15.60 -16.80 -7.44
CA SER A 20 16.50 -16.20 -6.43
C SER A 20 15.81 -15.16 -5.60
N LEU A 21 14.90 -14.35 -6.20
CA LEU A 21 14.06 -13.40 -5.46
C LEU A 21 13.29 -14.10 -4.32
N LEU A 22 12.58 -15.18 -4.64
CA LEU A 22 11.82 -15.94 -3.66
C LEU A 22 12.72 -16.65 -2.63
N ARG A 23 13.86 -17.20 -3.04
CA ARG A 23 14.80 -17.87 -2.13
C ARG A 23 15.35 -16.89 -1.08
N GLN A 24 15.69 -15.66 -1.45
CA GLN A 24 16.15 -14.64 -0.52
C GLN A 24 15.14 -14.33 0.58
N VAL A 25 13.84 -14.32 0.26
CA VAL A 25 12.76 -14.16 1.26
C VAL A 25 12.85 -15.27 2.31
N THR A 26 13.04 -16.52 1.88
CA THR A 26 13.16 -17.67 2.80
C THR A 26 14.45 -17.62 3.61
N GLU A 27 15.58 -17.22 3.02
CA GLU A 27 16.88 -17.08 3.69
C GLU A 27 16.86 -15.98 4.78
N LEU A 28 15.95 -15.01 4.66
CA LEU A 28 15.69 -14.00 5.69
C LEU A 28 14.77 -14.48 6.81
N GLY A 29 14.20 -15.68 6.69
CA GLY A 29 13.32 -16.30 7.70
C GLY A 29 11.83 -16.09 7.45
N PHE A 30 11.41 -15.55 6.31
CA PHE A 30 10.00 -15.36 5.99
C PHE A 30 9.45 -16.57 5.21
N SER A 31 8.24 -16.99 5.58
CA SER A 31 7.49 -18.04 4.90
C SER A 31 6.42 -17.50 3.94
N HIS A 32 6.20 -16.18 3.93
CA HIS A 32 5.20 -15.49 3.12
C HIS A 32 5.83 -14.26 2.46
N THR A 33 5.31 -13.89 1.31
CA THR A 33 5.82 -12.73 0.56
C THR A 33 4.71 -11.99 -0.18
N GLU A 34 4.99 -10.72 -0.43
CA GLU A 34 4.28 -9.87 -1.36
C GLU A 34 5.18 -9.56 -2.55
N LEU A 35 4.67 -9.71 -3.76
CA LEU A 35 5.36 -9.23 -4.96
C LEU A 35 5.00 -7.75 -5.18
N SER A 36 5.99 -6.90 -5.04
CA SER A 36 5.82 -5.46 -5.13
C SER A 36 5.75 -4.96 -6.58
N HIS A 37 5.27 -3.72 -6.72
CA HIS A 37 5.14 -2.97 -7.97
C HIS A 37 6.47 -2.75 -8.74
N ASN A 38 7.63 -3.05 -8.14
CA ASN A 38 8.93 -3.02 -8.82
C ASN A 38 9.37 -4.41 -9.35
N THR A 39 8.53 -5.44 -9.26
CA THR A 39 8.80 -6.78 -9.78
C THR A 39 8.76 -6.76 -11.31
N ARG A 40 9.92 -6.77 -11.96
CA ARG A 40 10.05 -6.67 -13.41
C ARG A 40 9.50 -7.89 -14.11
N PHE A 41 8.98 -7.71 -15.32
CA PHE A 41 8.48 -8.81 -16.17
C PHE A 41 9.56 -9.89 -16.42
N SER A 42 10.84 -9.50 -16.51
CA SER A 42 11.97 -10.44 -16.68
C SER A 42 12.13 -11.44 -15.53
N LEU A 43 11.65 -11.12 -14.32
CA LEU A 43 11.69 -12.02 -13.15
C LEU A 43 10.55 -13.05 -13.19
N TRP A 44 9.50 -12.80 -13.96
CA TRP A 44 8.26 -13.57 -13.91
C TRP A 44 8.43 -15.06 -14.23
N PRO A 45 9.20 -15.49 -15.27
CA PRO A 45 9.44 -16.90 -15.52
C PRO A 45 10.09 -17.63 -14.34
N GLY A 46 11.07 -16.99 -13.68
CA GLY A 46 11.74 -17.54 -12.50
C GLY A 46 10.80 -17.59 -11.27
N ILE A 47 9.91 -16.62 -11.11
CA ILE A 47 8.88 -16.62 -10.07
C ILE A 47 7.92 -17.80 -10.29
N LEU A 48 7.41 -17.98 -11.52
CA LEU A 48 6.51 -19.10 -11.86
C LEU A 48 7.16 -20.49 -11.66
N ALA A 49 8.45 -20.61 -11.89
CA ALA A 49 9.19 -21.84 -11.60
C ALA A 49 9.45 -22.00 -10.09
N GLY A 50 9.89 -20.93 -9.44
CA GLY A 50 10.34 -20.93 -8.04
C GLY A 50 9.21 -21.12 -7.02
N HIS A 51 8.04 -20.50 -7.21
CA HIS A 51 6.94 -20.53 -6.22
C HIS A 51 6.35 -21.93 -6.00
N ARG A 52 6.58 -22.86 -6.91
CA ARG A 52 6.13 -24.26 -6.81
C ARG A 52 7.07 -25.17 -6.02
N LEU A 53 8.24 -24.67 -5.65
CA LEU A 53 9.21 -25.44 -4.86
C LEU A 53 8.73 -25.59 -3.42
N PRO A 54 8.94 -26.73 -2.77
CA PRO A 54 8.43 -26.99 -1.40
C PRO A 54 8.90 -25.98 -0.35
N GLN A 55 10.09 -25.39 -0.55
CA GLN A 55 10.70 -24.41 0.36
C GLN A 55 10.38 -22.96 -0.03
N ALA A 56 9.64 -22.72 -1.12
CA ALA A 56 9.33 -21.37 -1.55
C ALA A 56 8.41 -20.65 -0.55
N PRO A 57 8.56 -19.35 -0.36
CA PRO A 57 7.60 -18.58 0.41
C PRO A 57 6.26 -18.56 -0.33
N LYS A 58 5.18 -18.56 0.43
CA LYS A 58 3.84 -18.41 -0.14
C LYS A 58 3.65 -16.97 -0.61
N ILE A 59 3.28 -16.79 -1.85
CA ILE A 59 2.94 -15.47 -2.41
C ILE A 59 1.48 -15.19 -2.05
N ASP A 60 1.24 -14.27 -1.11
CA ASP A 60 -0.11 -13.92 -0.67
C ASP A 60 -0.67 -12.69 -1.37
N VAL A 61 0.20 -11.77 -1.78
CA VAL A 61 -0.16 -10.42 -2.28
C VAL A 61 0.64 -10.08 -3.52
N LEU A 62 0.00 -9.41 -4.47
CA LEU A 62 0.67 -8.63 -5.51
C LEU A 62 0.30 -7.16 -5.37
N HIS A 63 1.29 -6.28 -5.40
CA HIS A 63 1.06 -4.84 -5.47
C HIS A 63 0.97 -4.39 -6.94
N ASN A 64 -0.07 -3.67 -7.30
CA ASN A 64 -0.31 -3.19 -8.66
C ASN A 64 0.71 -2.07 -9.04
N PHE A 65 1.44 -2.12 -10.13
CA PHE A 65 1.36 -3.09 -11.25
C PHE A 65 2.43 -4.17 -11.13
N CYS A 66 2.03 -5.42 -11.04
CA CYS A 66 2.97 -6.55 -10.93
C CYS A 66 2.54 -7.72 -11.85
N PRO A 67 3.41 -8.20 -12.74
CA PRO A 67 4.73 -7.64 -13.07
C PRO A 67 4.65 -6.26 -13.74
N VAL A 68 5.73 -5.49 -13.59
CA VAL A 68 5.85 -4.14 -14.16
C VAL A 68 5.56 -4.17 -15.66
N PRO A 69 4.67 -3.29 -16.17
CA PRO A 69 4.45 -3.12 -17.61
C PRO A 69 5.75 -2.85 -18.37
N VAL A 70 5.99 -3.59 -19.44
CA VAL A 70 7.27 -3.59 -20.19
C VAL A 70 7.61 -2.24 -20.82
N GLU A 71 6.61 -1.39 -21.03
CA GLU A 71 6.77 -0.04 -21.57
C GLU A 71 7.22 0.98 -20.52
N LEU A 72 7.22 0.63 -19.22
CA LEU A 72 7.66 1.52 -18.16
C LEU A 72 9.17 1.43 -17.97
N LEU A 73 9.85 2.54 -18.16
CA LEU A 73 11.29 2.66 -17.91
C LEU A 73 11.64 2.61 -16.42
N ARG A 74 10.73 3.09 -15.58
CA ARG A 74 10.86 3.08 -14.12
C ARG A 74 9.58 2.54 -13.50
N PRO A 75 9.67 1.54 -12.63
CA PRO A 75 8.53 1.06 -11.86
C PRO A 75 7.96 2.19 -11.00
N HIS A 76 6.65 2.33 -11.00
CA HIS A 76 5.96 3.25 -10.11
C HIS A 76 4.50 2.79 -9.93
N PRO A 77 3.96 2.73 -8.70
CA PRO A 77 2.60 2.26 -8.48
C PRO A 77 1.53 3.19 -9.07
N ASN A 78 1.86 4.47 -9.24
CA ASN A 78 1.01 5.47 -9.90
C ASN A 78 1.43 5.78 -11.35
N ALA A 79 2.10 4.83 -12.04
CA ALA A 79 2.48 5.01 -13.44
C ALA A 79 1.27 5.23 -14.36
N TYR A 80 0.15 4.60 -14.03
CA TYR A 80 -1.16 4.78 -14.64
C TYR A 80 -2.19 4.96 -13.53
N GLU A 81 -2.94 6.05 -13.57
CA GLU A 81 -3.91 6.40 -12.53
C GLU A 81 -5.35 6.19 -13.01
N PHE A 82 -6.21 5.61 -12.18
CA PHE A 82 -7.64 5.49 -12.46
C PHE A 82 -8.33 6.86 -12.48
N SER A 83 -7.77 7.84 -11.77
CA SER A 83 -8.24 9.23 -11.71
C SER A 83 -7.88 10.08 -12.93
N ASP A 84 -6.95 9.64 -13.80
CA ASP A 84 -6.48 10.44 -14.94
C ASP A 84 -7.65 10.96 -15.78
N SER A 85 -7.60 12.22 -16.15
CA SER A 85 -8.64 12.86 -16.98
C SER A 85 -8.71 12.28 -18.39
N ARG A 86 -7.59 11.76 -18.91
CA ARG A 86 -7.47 11.20 -20.26
C ARG A 86 -7.99 9.76 -20.31
N PRO A 87 -9.01 9.47 -21.13
CA PRO A 87 -9.56 8.11 -21.22
C PRO A 87 -8.54 7.04 -21.64
N ALA A 88 -7.55 7.41 -22.47
CA ALA A 88 -6.50 6.48 -22.91
C ALA A 88 -5.61 6.03 -21.75
N ALA A 89 -5.23 6.94 -20.85
CA ALA A 89 -4.43 6.61 -19.67
C ALA A 89 -5.20 5.71 -18.70
N ARG A 90 -6.48 5.99 -18.46
CA ARG A 90 -7.33 5.13 -17.62
C ARG A 90 -7.49 3.71 -18.19
N ARG A 91 -7.59 3.57 -19.54
CA ARG A 91 -7.61 2.24 -20.17
C ARG A 91 -6.30 1.46 -19.97
N LEU A 92 -5.15 2.16 -19.93
CA LEU A 92 -3.87 1.53 -19.59
C LEU A 92 -3.86 1.08 -18.13
N ALA A 93 -4.30 1.94 -17.19
CA ALA A 93 -4.42 1.58 -15.78
C ALA A 93 -5.29 0.32 -15.60
N GLU A 94 -6.47 0.28 -16.19
CA GLU A 94 -7.37 -0.86 -16.13
C GLU A 94 -6.75 -2.13 -16.76
N ARG A 95 -6.17 -2.03 -17.96
CA ARG A 95 -5.56 -3.15 -18.67
C ARG A 95 -4.43 -3.78 -17.86
N HIS A 96 -3.54 -2.96 -17.30
CA HIS A 96 -2.40 -3.47 -16.54
C HIS A 96 -2.83 -3.99 -15.16
N SER A 97 -3.88 -3.44 -14.56
CA SER A 97 -4.46 -4.00 -13.35
C SER A 97 -5.09 -5.37 -13.60
N ILE A 98 -5.79 -5.57 -14.71
CA ILE A 98 -6.28 -6.90 -15.11
C ILE A 98 -5.12 -7.89 -15.25
N ALA A 99 -4.02 -7.48 -15.88
CA ALA A 99 -2.82 -8.32 -16.00
C ALA A 99 -2.23 -8.68 -14.62
N THR A 100 -2.23 -7.74 -13.66
CA THR A 100 -1.83 -8.02 -12.26
C THR A 100 -2.78 -9.02 -11.58
N LEU A 101 -4.10 -8.92 -11.81
CA LEU A 101 -5.06 -9.90 -11.27
C LEU A 101 -4.81 -11.30 -11.82
N GLU A 102 -4.54 -11.42 -13.12
CA GLU A 102 -4.23 -12.70 -13.75
C GLU A 102 -2.90 -13.28 -13.26
N ALA A 103 -1.89 -12.44 -13.10
CA ALA A 103 -0.62 -12.81 -12.49
C ALA A 103 -0.83 -13.30 -11.04
N ALA A 104 -1.60 -12.60 -10.23
CA ALA A 104 -1.92 -12.98 -8.85
C ALA A 104 -2.60 -14.35 -8.79
N ALA A 105 -3.59 -14.58 -9.63
CA ALA A 105 -4.27 -15.87 -9.72
C ALA A 105 -3.31 -17.01 -10.13
N SER A 106 -2.36 -16.75 -11.04
CA SER A 106 -1.41 -17.76 -11.54
C SER A 106 -0.41 -18.26 -10.50
N VAL A 107 -0.15 -17.46 -9.45
CA VAL A 107 0.74 -17.83 -8.33
C VAL A 107 -0.04 -18.19 -7.05
N GLY A 108 -1.38 -18.18 -7.09
CA GLY A 108 -2.24 -18.53 -5.95
C GLY A 108 -2.29 -17.46 -4.87
N ALA A 109 -2.00 -16.21 -5.21
CA ALA A 109 -2.17 -15.07 -4.31
C ALA A 109 -3.65 -14.87 -3.95
N ARG A 110 -3.88 -14.17 -2.84
CA ARG A 110 -5.23 -13.88 -2.33
C ARG A 110 -5.63 -12.42 -2.48
N PHE A 111 -4.65 -11.54 -2.50
CA PHE A 111 -4.86 -10.10 -2.48
C PHE A 111 -4.11 -9.40 -3.61
N VAL A 112 -4.71 -8.33 -4.12
CA VAL A 112 -4.03 -7.34 -4.96
C VAL A 112 -4.23 -5.97 -4.34
N VAL A 113 -3.13 -5.25 -4.08
CA VAL A 113 -3.14 -3.88 -3.55
C VAL A 113 -3.24 -2.89 -4.70
N LEU A 114 -4.10 -1.89 -4.56
CA LEU A 114 -4.36 -0.88 -5.57
C LEU A 114 -4.17 0.53 -5.00
N HIS A 115 -3.42 1.36 -5.73
CA HIS A 115 -3.50 2.81 -5.66
C HIS A 115 -4.55 3.31 -6.64
N LEU A 116 -5.32 4.32 -6.25
CA LEU A 116 -6.42 4.82 -7.08
C LEU A 116 -6.01 6.01 -7.94
N GLY A 117 -4.84 6.56 -7.68
CA GLY A 117 -4.32 7.76 -8.30
C GLY A 117 -4.57 9.01 -7.48
N SER A 118 -4.27 10.17 -8.04
CA SER A 118 -4.34 11.46 -7.37
C SER A 118 -5.37 12.38 -8.02
N ALA A 119 -5.86 13.34 -7.24
CA ALA A 119 -6.76 14.38 -7.70
C ALA A 119 -6.43 15.74 -7.06
N GLY A 120 -6.57 16.81 -7.84
CA GLY A 120 -6.38 18.17 -7.34
C GLY A 120 -4.97 18.74 -7.51
N PRO A 121 -4.80 19.98 -7.04
CA PRO A 121 -3.58 20.73 -7.27
C PRO A 121 -2.39 20.21 -6.45
N ARG A 122 -1.22 20.12 -7.08
CA ARG A 122 0.02 19.64 -6.43
C ARG A 122 0.64 20.64 -5.45
N ASN A 123 0.39 21.91 -5.63
CA ASN A 123 1.06 23.00 -4.92
C ASN A 123 0.44 23.34 -3.56
N LEU A 124 -0.43 22.49 -3.02
CA LEU A 124 -1.09 22.74 -1.73
C LEU A 124 -0.47 21.97 -0.56
N THR A 125 0.29 20.90 -0.84
CA THR A 125 0.92 20.06 0.21
C THR A 125 2.21 20.72 0.72
N GLU A 126 3.10 21.15 -0.16
CA GLU A 126 4.38 21.77 0.21
C GLU A 126 4.27 22.95 1.19
N PRO A 127 3.30 23.90 1.06
CA PRO A 127 3.11 24.94 2.07
C PRO A 127 2.71 24.40 3.44
N LEU A 128 1.95 23.30 3.51
CA LEU A 128 1.60 22.65 4.78
C LEU A 128 2.81 22.01 5.44
N GLU A 129 3.59 21.27 4.66
CA GLU A 129 4.84 20.65 5.11
C GLU A 129 5.84 21.70 5.61
N SER A 130 6.00 22.79 4.87
CA SER A 130 6.89 23.90 5.26
C SER A 130 6.47 24.54 6.58
N LEU A 131 5.18 24.76 6.80
CA LEU A 131 4.65 25.30 8.05
C LEU A 131 4.78 24.31 9.21
N ALA A 132 4.57 23.01 8.93
CA ALA A 132 4.75 21.94 9.91
C ALA A 132 6.21 21.82 10.34
N ALA A 133 7.15 21.80 9.40
CA ALA A 133 8.59 21.78 9.67
C ALA A 133 9.07 23.01 10.47
N ALA A 134 8.39 24.16 10.31
CA ALA A 134 8.64 25.36 11.12
C ALA A 134 7.94 25.32 12.51
N GLY A 135 7.35 24.20 12.92
CA GLY A 135 6.64 24.06 14.21
C GLY A 135 5.33 24.86 14.29
N GLN A 136 4.74 25.23 13.17
CA GLN A 136 3.56 26.10 13.11
C GLN A 136 2.23 25.35 12.94
N ILE A 137 2.20 24.04 13.17
CA ILE A 137 0.96 23.25 13.22
C ILE A 137 0.03 23.88 14.29
N GLY A 138 -1.20 24.23 13.88
CA GLY A 138 -2.14 24.92 14.77
C GLY A 138 -2.09 26.45 14.70
N SER A 139 -1.10 27.05 14.00
CA SER A 139 -1.14 28.50 13.73
C SER A 139 -2.33 28.86 12.82
N ARG A 140 -2.77 30.12 12.87
CA ARG A 140 -3.83 30.61 11.95
C ARG A 140 -3.45 30.46 10.48
N ALA A 141 -2.16 30.60 10.15
CA ALA A 141 -1.66 30.40 8.78
C ALA A 141 -1.81 28.95 8.36
N TYR A 142 -1.37 28.02 9.21
CA TYR A 142 -1.49 26.57 8.97
C TYR A 142 -2.94 26.13 8.81
N VAL A 143 -3.82 26.51 9.74
CA VAL A 143 -5.25 26.15 9.70
C VAL A 143 -5.93 26.65 8.42
N ARG A 144 -5.64 27.91 8.01
CA ARG A 144 -6.19 28.47 6.77
C ARG A 144 -5.71 27.69 5.54
N GLN A 145 -4.42 27.39 5.45
CA GLN A 145 -3.83 26.63 4.36
C GLN A 145 -4.43 25.20 4.30
N LYS A 146 -4.51 24.53 5.44
CA LYS A 146 -5.09 23.19 5.59
C LYS A 146 -6.54 23.15 5.10
N LEU A 147 -7.38 24.04 5.55
CA LEU A 147 -8.79 24.10 5.12
C LEU A 147 -8.93 24.35 3.63
N SER A 148 -8.12 25.25 3.07
CA SER A 148 -8.12 25.52 1.62
C SER A 148 -7.67 24.30 0.82
N ALA A 149 -6.65 23.59 1.28
CA ALA A 149 -6.13 22.40 0.64
C ALA A 149 -7.16 21.25 0.68
N ILE A 150 -7.74 20.95 1.84
CA ILE A 150 -8.77 19.93 1.99
C ILE A 150 -9.95 20.19 1.06
N GLN A 151 -10.49 21.42 1.02
CA GLN A 151 -11.59 21.78 0.13
C GLN A 151 -11.27 21.56 -1.35
N ALA A 152 -10.03 21.88 -1.76
CA ALA A 152 -9.60 21.68 -3.15
C ALA A 152 -9.44 20.19 -3.51
N TRP A 153 -8.88 19.38 -2.60
CA TRP A 153 -8.71 17.93 -2.80
C TRP A 153 -10.07 17.20 -2.82
N GLU A 154 -10.96 17.53 -1.89
CA GLU A 154 -12.32 16.96 -1.85
C GLU A 154 -13.10 17.26 -3.12
N LYS A 155 -13.06 18.53 -3.59
CA LYS A 155 -13.68 18.91 -4.85
C LYS A 155 -13.14 18.10 -6.02
N ALA A 156 -11.80 18.01 -6.13
CA ALA A 156 -11.17 17.26 -7.22
C ALA A 156 -11.46 15.75 -7.14
N PHE A 157 -11.56 15.19 -5.92
CA PHE A 157 -12.00 13.82 -5.69
C PHE A 157 -13.44 13.61 -6.19
N GLU A 158 -14.39 14.46 -5.81
CA GLU A 158 -15.79 14.35 -6.27
C GLU A 158 -15.92 14.38 -7.81
N GLU A 159 -15.11 15.21 -8.48
CA GLU A 159 -15.05 15.27 -9.93
C GLU A 159 -14.43 14.02 -10.59
N SER A 160 -13.50 13.33 -9.87
CA SER A 160 -12.79 12.16 -10.40
C SER A 160 -13.47 10.84 -10.06
N TRP A 161 -14.15 10.76 -8.92
CA TRP A 161 -14.66 9.52 -8.35
C TRP A 161 -15.56 8.70 -9.28
N PRO A 162 -16.54 9.27 -10.04
CA PRO A 162 -17.42 8.47 -10.88
C PRO A 162 -16.68 7.59 -11.89
N ARG A 163 -15.56 8.10 -12.47
CA ARG A 163 -14.76 7.34 -13.43
C ARG A 163 -13.84 6.31 -12.75
N VAL A 164 -13.40 6.59 -11.53
CA VAL A 164 -12.62 5.63 -10.73
C VAL A 164 -13.50 4.48 -10.28
N GLU A 165 -14.68 4.78 -9.75
CA GLU A 165 -15.66 3.78 -9.30
C GLU A 165 -16.06 2.83 -10.43
N GLU A 166 -16.29 3.35 -11.64
CA GLU A 166 -16.61 2.53 -12.81
C GLU A 166 -15.52 1.50 -13.12
N ILE A 167 -14.23 1.91 -13.07
CA ILE A 167 -13.10 1.00 -13.28
C ILE A 167 -13.01 -0.01 -12.14
N LEU A 168 -13.14 0.44 -10.89
CA LEU A 168 -13.09 -0.46 -9.73
C LEU A 168 -14.17 -1.54 -9.80
N LEU A 169 -15.38 -1.21 -10.19
CA LEU A 169 -16.45 -2.20 -10.33
C LEU A 169 -16.12 -3.27 -11.38
N ARG A 170 -15.53 -2.88 -12.52
CA ARG A 170 -15.06 -3.85 -13.54
C ARG A 170 -13.90 -4.72 -13.03
N LEU A 171 -12.91 -4.11 -12.36
CA LEU A 171 -11.82 -4.84 -11.72
C LEU A 171 -12.33 -5.78 -10.64
N GLY A 172 -13.32 -5.35 -9.86
CA GLY A 172 -13.97 -6.16 -8.83
C GLY A 172 -14.65 -7.40 -9.39
N GLN A 173 -15.37 -7.28 -10.51
CA GLN A 173 -15.96 -8.43 -11.21
C GLN A 173 -14.87 -9.42 -11.66
N ARG A 174 -13.76 -8.91 -12.23
CA ARG A 174 -12.63 -9.76 -12.63
C ARG A 174 -11.97 -10.41 -11.44
N ALA A 175 -11.69 -9.68 -10.37
CA ALA A 175 -11.10 -10.20 -9.14
C ALA A 175 -11.97 -11.31 -8.52
N GLN A 176 -13.28 -11.10 -8.44
CA GLN A 176 -14.25 -12.08 -7.95
C GLN A 176 -14.21 -13.38 -8.78
N SER A 177 -14.14 -13.28 -10.11
CA SER A 177 -14.04 -14.46 -10.99
C SER A 177 -12.74 -15.24 -10.81
N LEU A 178 -11.69 -14.61 -10.27
CA LEU A 178 -10.38 -15.20 -9.98
C LEU A 178 -10.22 -15.59 -8.50
N GLY A 179 -11.23 -15.36 -7.65
CA GLY A 179 -11.17 -15.63 -6.21
C GLY A 179 -10.25 -14.68 -5.43
N LEU A 180 -9.99 -13.49 -5.97
CA LEU A 180 -9.10 -12.48 -5.39
C LEU A 180 -9.87 -11.42 -4.61
N ARG A 181 -9.19 -10.78 -3.66
CA ARG A 181 -9.64 -9.57 -2.98
C ARG A 181 -8.76 -8.38 -3.33
N LEU A 182 -9.37 -7.20 -3.42
CA LEU A 182 -8.70 -5.95 -3.75
C LEU A 182 -8.55 -5.10 -2.49
N GLY A 183 -7.31 -4.80 -2.11
CA GLY A 183 -6.96 -3.87 -1.05
C GLY A 183 -6.81 -2.47 -1.61
N LEU A 184 -7.66 -1.55 -1.18
CA LEU A 184 -7.50 -0.14 -1.52
C LEU A 184 -6.61 0.51 -0.47
N GLU A 185 -5.45 0.98 -0.88
CA GLU A 185 -4.42 1.45 0.04
C GLU A 185 -4.58 2.93 0.38
N CYS A 186 -4.41 3.26 1.68
CA CYS A 186 -4.24 4.64 2.09
C CYS A 186 -2.84 5.14 1.74
N ARG A 187 -2.78 6.38 1.22
CA ARG A 187 -1.53 6.94 0.70
C ARG A 187 -1.04 8.11 1.55
N GLU A 188 0.25 8.40 1.44
CA GLU A 188 0.93 9.49 2.14
C GLU A 188 0.56 10.88 1.59
N ASP A 189 0.49 11.02 0.25
CA ASP A 189 0.13 12.29 -0.36
C ASP A 189 -1.38 12.56 -0.18
N PRO A 190 -1.76 13.65 0.49
CA PRO A 190 -3.16 13.98 0.73
C PRO A 190 -4.00 14.19 -0.54
N ARG A 191 -3.35 14.33 -1.69
CA ARG A 191 -4.02 14.41 -3.00
C ARG A 191 -4.41 13.05 -3.57
N GLU A 192 -3.79 11.98 -3.05
CA GLU A 192 -4.15 10.63 -3.50
C GLU A 192 -5.53 10.25 -2.99
N ILE A 193 -6.30 9.63 -3.86
CA ILE A 193 -7.71 9.35 -3.60
C ILE A 193 -7.89 7.95 -3.00
N PRO A 194 -8.84 7.83 -2.08
CA PRO A 194 -9.77 8.86 -1.58
C PRO A 194 -9.15 9.73 -0.49
N PRO A 195 -9.65 10.96 -0.28
CA PRO A 195 -9.36 11.71 0.94
C PRO A 195 -9.82 10.92 2.17
N ASP A 196 -9.14 11.12 3.31
CA ASP A 196 -9.29 10.24 4.48
C ASP A 196 -10.71 10.19 5.06
N ASP A 197 -11.50 11.26 4.94
CA ASP A 197 -12.89 11.31 5.41
C ASP A 197 -13.88 10.58 4.50
N PHE A 198 -13.48 10.19 3.29
CA PHE A 198 -14.37 9.55 2.31
C PHE A 198 -14.31 8.01 2.30
N TRP A 199 -13.43 7.39 3.07
CA TRP A 199 -13.25 5.93 3.09
C TRP A 199 -14.54 5.16 3.36
N ASP A 200 -15.34 5.55 4.37
CA ASP A 200 -16.58 4.86 4.71
C ASP A 200 -17.58 4.92 3.54
N ARG A 201 -17.71 6.09 2.92
CA ARG A 201 -18.56 6.28 1.76
C ARG A 201 -18.16 5.39 0.58
N ILE A 202 -16.86 5.32 0.28
CA ILE A 202 -16.34 4.51 -0.83
C ILE A 202 -16.52 3.02 -0.55
N LEU A 203 -16.10 2.58 0.62
CA LEU A 203 -16.19 1.18 1.01
C LEU A 203 -17.63 0.70 1.12
N SER A 204 -18.61 1.58 1.42
CA SER A 204 -20.03 1.23 1.42
C SER A 204 -20.59 0.98 0.02
N ARG A 205 -19.98 1.58 -1.02
CA ARG A 205 -20.39 1.44 -2.41
C ARG A 205 -19.76 0.24 -3.13
N LEU A 206 -18.69 -0.33 -2.56
CA LEU A 206 -17.94 -1.43 -3.14
C LEU A 206 -18.26 -2.76 -2.44
N PRO A 207 -18.44 -3.88 -3.18
CA PRO A 207 -18.75 -5.19 -2.62
C PRO A 207 -17.72 -5.65 -1.59
N ALA A 208 -18.14 -5.80 -0.32
CA ALA A 208 -17.26 -6.15 0.80
C ALA A 208 -16.49 -7.47 0.66
N PRO A 209 -17.04 -8.56 0.06
CA PRO A 209 -16.27 -9.78 -0.15
C PRO A 209 -15.06 -9.58 -1.08
N THR A 210 -15.15 -8.61 -2.01
CA THR A 210 -14.11 -8.37 -3.00
C THR A 210 -13.19 -7.21 -2.60
N PHE A 211 -13.73 -6.14 -2.03
CA PHE A 211 -12.97 -4.94 -1.69
C PHE A 211 -12.79 -4.77 -0.18
N GLY A 212 -11.62 -4.32 0.21
CA GLY A 212 -11.33 -3.92 1.58
C GLY A 212 -10.34 -2.77 1.65
N TYR A 213 -10.22 -2.22 2.85
CA TYR A 213 -9.23 -1.21 3.18
C TYR A 213 -7.86 -1.87 3.37
N TRP A 214 -6.83 -1.26 2.82
CA TRP A 214 -5.43 -1.61 3.06
C TRP A 214 -4.76 -0.45 3.77
N HIS A 215 -4.28 -0.69 5.00
CA HIS A 215 -3.70 0.35 5.81
C HIS A 215 -2.18 0.34 5.67
N ASP A 216 -1.61 1.48 5.33
CA ASP A 216 -0.16 1.69 5.39
C ASP A 216 0.19 2.53 6.60
N PHE A 217 1.06 1.98 7.46
CA PHE A 217 1.41 2.59 8.74
C PHE A 217 2.22 3.87 8.60
N GLY A 218 3.20 3.89 7.71
CA GLY A 218 4.02 5.08 7.47
C GLY A 218 3.26 6.19 6.78
N HIS A 219 2.46 5.86 5.76
CA HIS A 219 1.61 6.84 5.08
C HIS A 219 0.61 7.51 6.03
N ALA A 220 -0.01 6.73 6.90
CA ALA A 220 -0.91 7.28 7.91
C ALA A 220 -0.15 8.10 8.97
N ALA A 221 1.07 7.68 9.35
CA ALA A 221 1.92 8.44 10.27
C ALA A 221 2.33 9.79 9.67
N ALA A 222 2.75 9.83 8.41
CA ALA A 222 3.10 11.09 7.72
C ALA A 222 1.94 12.08 7.74
N LYS A 223 0.71 11.64 7.44
CA LYS A 223 -0.48 12.49 7.52
C LYS A 223 -0.86 12.86 8.95
N HIS A 224 -0.60 11.99 9.93
CA HIS A 224 -0.80 12.30 11.34
C HIS A 224 0.12 13.43 11.81
N GLU A 225 1.39 13.38 11.44
CA GLU A 225 2.37 14.44 11.74
C GLU A 225 1.98 15.79 11.12
N LEU A 226 1.34 15.78 9.97
CA LEU A 226 0.74 16.97 9.36
C LEU A 226 -0.62 17.34 9.99
N GLY A 227 -1.10 16.61 11.01
CA GLY A 227 -2.41 16.85 11.62
C GLY A 227 -3.57 16.73 10.63
N LEU A 228 -3.43 15.98 9.55
CA LEU A 228 -4.47 15.74 8.53
C LEU A 228 -5.42 14.62 8.95
N LEU A 229 -4.94 13.67 9.76
CA LEU A 229 -5.75 12.61 10.34
C LEU A 229 -5.29 12.28 11.78
N ASP A 230 -6.14 11.63 12.57
CA ASP A 230 -5.75 10.92 13.79
C ASP A 230 -5.54 9.44 13.43
N HIS A 231 -4.29 8.96 13.52
CA HIS A 231 -3.90 7.63 13.08
C HIS A 231 -4.70 6.52 13.79
N ALA A 232 -4.82 6.59 15.11
CA ALA A 232 -5.53 5.57 15.89
C ALA A 232 -7.05 5.59 15.63
N GLN A 233 -7.64 6.76 15.53
CA GLN A 233 -9.06 6.91 15.21
C GLN A 233 -9.38 6.42 13.80
N HIS A 234 -8.53 6.78 12.83
CA HIS A 234 -8.65 6.36 11.43
C HIS A 234 -8.61 4.82 11.31
N LEU A 235 -7.57 4.20 11.88
CA LEU A 235 -7.43 2.74 11.87
C LEU A 235 -8.61 2.04 12.56
N ARG A 236 -9.03 2.52 13.74
CA ARG A 236 -10.18 1.96 14.47
C ARG A 236 -11.49 2.04 13.67
N ARG A 237 -11.72 3.17 13.00
CA ARG A 237 -12.91 3.39 12.16
C ARG A 237 -12.96 2.40 10.99
N LEU A 238 -11.83 2.14 10.37
CA LEU A 238 -11.74 1.31 9.16
C LEU A 238 -11.44 -0.17 9.44
N ALA A 239 -11.16 -0.55 10.69
CA ALA A 239 -10.90 -1.92 11.10
C ALA A 239 -11.95 -2.94 10.61
N PRO A 240 -13.28 -2.65 10.57
CA PRO A 240 -14.28 -3.60 10.05
C PRO A 240 -14.12 -3.95 8.57
N ARG A 241 -13.43 -3.14 7.80
CA ARG A 241 -13.17 -3.32 6.37
C ARG A 241 -11.70 -3.58 6.07
N LEU A 242 -10.84 -3.67 7.10
CA LEU A 242 -9.41 -3.88 6.98
C LEU A 242 -9.10 -5.31 6.55
N ILE A 243 -8.39 -5.48 5.42
CA ILE A 243 -8.02 -6.78 4.88
C ILE A 243 -6.51 -7.02 4.87
N GLY A 244 -5.73 -5.97 4.89
CA GLY A 244 -4.28 -6.04 4.93
C GLY A 244 -3.64 -4.74 5.38
N VAL A 245 -2.38 -4.83 5.75
CA VAL A 245 -1.56 -3.69 6.14
C VAL A 245 -0.17 -3.77 5.53
N HIS A 246 0.40 -2.63 5.16
CA HIS A 246 1.83 -2.44 5.01
C HIS A 246 2.40 -1.96 6.35
N LEU A 247 3.36 -2.71 6.84
CA LEU A 247 4.00 -2.47 8.13
C LEU A 247 5.43 -2.04 7.91
N HIS A 248 5.78 -0.87 8.35
CA HIS A 248 7.11 -0.29 8.43
C HIS A 248 7.08 0.87 9.42
N ASP A 249 8.23 1.33 9.86
CA ASP A 249 8.30 2.49 10.73
C ASP A 249 8.46 3.78 9.93
N TYR A 250 8.31 4.90 10.62
CA TYR A 250 8.34 6.24 10.05
C TYR A 250 8.98 7.22 11.04
N SER A 251 9.73 8.18 10.52
CA SER A 251 10.15 9.36 11.28
C SER A 251 10.09 10.61 10.39
N VAL A 252 9.88 11.77 11.01
CA VAL A 252 9.87 13.06 10.28
C VAL A 252 11.22 13.34 9.59
N GLN A 253 12.32 12.82 10.13
CA GLN A 253 13.69 13.06 9.63
C GLN A 253 14.07 12.13 8.48
N GLU A 254 13.66 10.88 8.52
CA GLU A 254 14.12 9.84 7.58
C GLU A 254 13.01 9.37 6.63
N GLY A 255 11.76 9.78 6.90
CA GLY A 255 10.60 9.36 6.10
C GLY A 255 10.04 8.01 6.53
N ASP A 256 9.45 7.31 5.57
CA ASP A 256 8.79 6.02 5.71
C ASP A 256 9.69 4.83 5.32
N HIS A 257 9.12 3.63 5.32
CA HIS A 257 9.79 2.36 5.00
C HIS A 257 11.02 2.04 5.87
N LEU A 258 11.04 2.56 7.12
CA LEU A 258 12.08 2.27 8.10
C LEU A 258 11.89 0.87 8.71
N PRO A 259 12.99 0.25 9.23
CA PRO A 259 12.91 -0.96 10.04
C PRO A 259 12.02 -0.75 11.27
N LEU A 260 11.29 -1.79 11.69
CA LEU A 260 10.42 -1.73 12.85
C LEU A 260 11.17 -1.39 14.15
N GLY A 261 10.67 -0.41 14.88
CA GLY A 261 11.24 0.09 16.13
C GLY A 261 12.38 1.10 15.95
N GLN A 262 12.62 1.58 14.72
CA GLN A 262 13.62 2.62 14.45
C GLN A 262 13.00 4.01 14.20
N GLY A 263 11.68 4.09 14.10
CA GLY A 263 10.94 5.34 13.92
C GLY A 263 10.15 5.75 15.16
N SER A 264 9.06 6.46 14.93
CA SER A 264 8.21 7.08 15.96
C SER A 264 6.77 6.55 16.01
N ILE A 265 6.43 5.55 15.19
CA ILE A 265 5.06 5.01 15.15
C ILE A 265 4.72 4.34 16.49
N PRO A 266 3.62 4.72 17.17
CA PRO A 266 3.24 4.16 18.46
C PRO A 266 2.58 2.78 18.31
N PHE A 267 3.33 1.78 17.83
CA PHE A 267 2.85 0.44 17.52
C PHE A 267 2.10 -0.23 18.68
N ALA A 268 2.54 -0.03 19.92
CA ALA A 268 1.87 -0.58 21.10
C ALA A 268 0.41 -0.15 21.22
N GLN A 269 0.05 1.04 20.69
CA GLN A 269 -1.31 1.56 20.67
C GLN A 269 -2.09 1.15 19.42
N LEU A 270 -1.41 0.98 18.29
CA LEU A 270 -2.02 0.76 16.99
C LEU A 270 -2.22 -0.72 16.65
N LEU A 271 -1.23 -1.59 16.93
CA LEU A 271 -1.31 -3.01 16.60
C LEU A 271 -2.54 -3.72 17.21
N PRO A 272 -2.98 -3.41 18.45
CA PRO A 272 -4.19 -4.02 19.02
C PRO A 272 -5.49 -3.65 18.27
N LEU A 273 -5.48 -2.62 17.41
CA LEU A 273 -6.63 -2.21 16.61
C LEU A 273 -6.79 -3.04 15.34
N ILE A 274 -5.77 -3.83 14.96
CA ILE A 274 -5.79 -4.66 13.75
C ILE A 274 -6.55 -5.97 14.04
N PRO A 275 -7.62 -6.30 13.29
CA PRO A 275 -8.28 -7.60 13.40
C PRO A 275 -7.32 -8.77 13.19
N SER A 276 -7.46 -9.84 13.95
CA SER A 276 -6.51 -10.97 13.97
C SER A 276 -6.32 -11.71 12.64
N GLN A 277 -7.30 -11.62 11.73
CA GLN A 277 -7.26 -12.23 10.39
C GLN A 277 -6.64 -11.33 9.31
N THR A 278 -6.27 -10.09 9.64
CA THR A 278 -5.71 -9.12 8.68
C THR A 278 -4.34 -9.59 8.17
N HIS A 279 -4.13 -9.54 6.87
CA HIS A 279 -2.82 -9.81 6.27
C HIS A 279 -1.82 -8.71 6.66
N VAL A 280 -0.55 -9.09 6.88
CA VAL A 280 0.51 -8.15 7.26
C VAL A 280 1.72 -8.35 6.34
N SER A 281 2.08 -7.33 5.57
CA SER A 281 3.29 -7.26 4.75
C SER A 281 4.29 -6.26 5.35
N LEU A 282 5.50 -6.70 5.60
CA LEU A 282 6.63 -5.83 5.95
C LEU A 282 7.15 -5.17 4.67
N GLU A 283 7.05 -3.85 4.57
CA GLU A 283 7.46 -3.09 3.40
C GLU A 283 8.59 -2.14 3.74
N LEU A 284 9.83 -2.52 3.40
CA LEU A 284 11.04 -1.80 3.77
C LEU A 284 11.71 -1.15 2.56
N SER A 285 12.39 -0.02 2.80
CA SER A 285 13.23 0.64 1.81
C SER A 285 14.33 -0.29 1.28
N PRO A 286 14.68 -0.22 -0.02
CA PRO A 286 15.84 -0.93 -0.57
C PRO A 286 17.17 -0.57 0.09
N ALA A 287 17.25 0.55 0.82
CA ALA A 287 18.46 0.97 1.55
C ALA A 287 18.68 0.18 2.85
N VAL A 288 17.63 -0.47 3.39
CA VAL A 288 17.70 -1.26 4.62
C VAL A 288 18.57 -2.51 4.40
N SER A 289 19.44 -2.83 5.35
CA SER A 289 20.30 -4.01 5.30
C SER A 289 19.52 -5.31 5.59
N ALA A 290 20.09 -6.45 5.17
CA ALA A 290 19.49 -7.76 5.45
C ALA A 290 19.39 -8.06 6.97
N ASP A 291 20.31 -7.53 7.77
CA ASP A 291 20.27 -7.72 9.22
C ASP A 291 19.15 -6.89 9.87
N GLU A 292 18.87 -5.70 9.38
CA GLU A 292 17.74 -4.89 9.83
C GLU A 292 16.39 -5.49 9.40
N VAL A 293 16.32 -6.15 8.24
CA VAL A 293 15.13 -6.93 7.83
C VAL A 293 14.90 -8.08 8.82
N ARG A 294 15.96 -8.82 9.20
CA ARG A 294 15.84 -9.88 10.21
C ARG A 294 15.48 -9.32 11.59
N ALA A 295 16.07 -8.18 11.96
CA ALA A 295 15.73 -7.49 13.22
C ALA A 295 14.24 -7.07 13.24
N SER A 296 13.69 -6.59 12.13
CA SER A 296 12.26 -6.27 12.01
C SER A 296 11.36 -7.50 12.16
N LEU A 297 11.77 -8.66 11.62
CA LEU A 297 11.04 -9.93 11.83
C LEU A 297 11.08 -10.35 13.31
N LEU A 298 12.21 -10.22 13.98
CA LEU A 298 12.33 -10.50 15.42
C LEU A 298 11.48 -9.54 16.25
N TRP A 299 11.53 -8.26 15.93
CA TRP A 299 10.70 -7.24 16.58
C TRP A 299 9.21 -7.58 16.45
N TRP A 300 8.75 -7.94 15.25
CA TRP A 300 7.36 -8.35 15.02
C TRP A 300 6.97 -9.54 15.89
N ASN A 301 7.80 -10.59 15.93
CA ASN A 301 7.52 -11.79 16.72
C ASN A 301 7.37 -11.52 18.22
N GLN A 302 8.03 -10.46 18.73
CA GLN A 302 7.96 -10.03 20.11
C GLN A 302 6.78 -9.10 20.42
N ASN A 303 6.32 -8.31 19.43
CA ASN A 303 5.37 -7.21 19.62
C ASN A 303 4.00 -7.44 18.95
N GLN A 304 3.85 -8.48 18.11
CA GLN A 304 2.56 -8.77 17.48
C GLN A 304 1.48 -9.04 18.54
N PRO A 305 0.21 -8.61 18.28
CA PRO A 305 -0.89 -8.90 19.20
C PRO A 305 -1.02 -10.40 19.44
N ALA A 306 -1.31 -10.77 20.71
CA ALA A 306 -1.53 -12.16 21.09
C ALA A 306 -2.62 -12.78 20.20
N ARG A 307 -2.44 -14.05 19.83
CA ARG A 307 -3.49 -14.82 19.14
C ARG A 307 -4.63 -15.03 20.14
N SER A 308 -5.76 -14.36 19.90
CA SER A 308 -6.99 -14.61 20.64
C SER A 308 -7.65 -15.92 20.17
#